data_702da36f93d8ea7d180c23062745c247
#
_entry.id   702da36f93d8ea7d180c23062745c247
#
_cell.length_a   1.000
_cell.length_b   1.000
_cell.length_c   1.000
_cell.angle_alpha   90.00
_cell.angle_beta   90.00
_cell.angle_gamma   90.00
#
_symmetry.space_group_name_H-M   'P 1'
#
loop_
_entity.id
_entity.type
_entity.pdbx_description
1 polymer ?
#
loop_
_entity_poly.entity_id
_entity_poly.type
_entity_poly.pdbx_seq_one_letter_code
_entity_poly.pdbx_strand_id
1 'polypeptide(L)'
;LEGLLEVDETYFLHSRKGERNLPREARKRGGKASKRGLSKEQVPVLIARARGQQHTADRVMPAMNGKELVATLRPLVRPDTVVCSDGNSAYYALPRELGVTLKMFSASKHGSPQNPSFHVQTVNGYHSRLKGWLNCELRGVATKYLPNYLAWQRLLTWFKDGISPAQFIASALGRQLINT
;
A
#
# COMPACT_ATOMS: atom_id res chain seq x y z
N LEU A 1 -2.71 3.59 -13.39
CA LEU A 1 -3.62 4.37 -12.54
C LEU A 1 -3.72 5.78 -13.09
N GLU A 2 -4.91 6.34 -13.10
CA GLU A 2 -5.23 7.67 -13.66
C GLU A 2 -6.34 8.35 -12.86
N GLY A 3 -6.57 9.63 -13.13
CA GLY A 3 -7.59 10.44 -12.48
C GLY A 3 -7.16 10.91 -11.09
N LEU A 4 -7.95 10.64 -10.08
CA LEU A 4 -7.67 11.01 -8.70
C LEU A 4 -7.15 9.80 -7.91
N LEU A 5 -5.88 9.86 -7.54
CA LEU A 5 -5.22 8.82 -6.73
C LEU A 5 -5.05 9.27 -5.28
N GLU A 6 -5.28 8.36 -4.36
CA GLU A 6 -4.82 8.47 -2.98
C GLU A 6 -3.60 7.58 -2.81
N VAL A 7 -2.49 8.16 -2.38
CA VAL A 7 -1.22 7.45 -2.19
C VAL A 7 -0.71 7.70 -0.78
N ASP A 8 -0.47 6.63 -0.07
CA ASP A 8 0.02 6.67 1.31
C ASP A 8 0.81 5.41 1.65
N GLU A 9 1.65 5.47 2.67
CA GLU A 9 2.40 4.32 3.14
C GLU A 9 1.89 3.78 4.46
N THR A 10 2.03 2.48 4.62
CA THR A 10 1.81 1.81 5.90
C THR A 10 2.99 0.91 6.25
N TYR A 11 3.15 0.62 7.54
CA TYR A 11 4.32 -0.08 8.05
C TYR A 11 3.91 -1.37 8.73
N PHE A 12 4.66 -2.43 8.44
CA PHE A 12 4.55 -3.73 9.11
C PHE A 12 5.84 -4.05 9.84
N LEU A 13 5.74 -4.67 11.00
CA LEU A 13 6.93 -5.17 11.68
C LEU A 13 7.58 -6.30 10.87
N HIS A 14 8.90 -6.24 10.72
CA HIS A 14 9.63 -7.32 10.08
C HIS A 14 9.41 -8.63 10.83
N SER A 15 8.84 -9.61 10.16
CA SER A 15 8.44 -10.90 10.71
C SER A 15 9.22 -12.05 10.09
N ARG A 16 9.77 -12.91 10.92
CA ARG A 16 10.42 -14.18 10.56
C ARG A 16 9.53 -15.37 10.92
N LYS A 17 8.22 -15.21 10.83
CA LYS A 17 7.26 -16.28 11.15
C LYS A 17 7.60 -17.56 10.38
N GLY A 18 7.67 -18.68 11.11
CA GLY A 18 8.00 -20.00 10.56
C GLY A 18 9.51 -20.31 10.49
N GLU A 19 10.40 -19.36 10.83
CA GLU A 19 11.83 -19.66 10.97
C GLU A 19 12.11 -20.30 12.33
N ARG A 20 12.90 -21.39 12.34
CA ARG A 20 13.26 -22.13 13.58
C ARG A 20 14.40 -21.44 14.31
N ASN A 21 15.41 -20.96 13.59
CA ASN A 21 16.60 -20.32 14.16
C ASN A 21 16.49 -18.81 14.01
N LEU A 22 15.96 -18.14 15.02
CA LEU A 22 15.84 -16.69 15.03
C LEU A 22 17.14 -16.04 15.52
N PRO A 23 17.63 -14.97 14.87
CA PRO A 23 18.81 -14.22 15.32
C PRO A 23 18.50 -13.31 16.53
N ARG A 24 17.30 -13.36 17.07
CA ARG A 24 16.80 -12.59 18.21
C ARG A 24 15.72 -13.38 18.92
N GLU A 25 15.34 -12.98 20.10
CA GLU A 25 14.19 -13.53 20.80
C GLU A 25 12.89 -13.36 20.00
N ALA A 26 12.00 -14.34 20.14
CA ALA A 26 10.67 -14.29 19.53
C ALA A 26 9.87 -13.10 20.09
N ARG A 27 9.24 -12.32 19.21
CA ARG A 27 8.35 -11.25 19.64
C ARG A 27 7.06 -11.83 20.21
N LYS A 28 6.56 -11.22 21.29
CA LYS A 28 5.20 -11.49 21.78
C LYS A 28 4.17 -11.02 20.74
N ARG A 29 3.03 -11.71 20.67
CA ARG A 29 1.90 -11.32 19.80
C ARG A 29 1.47 -9.90 20.15
N GLY A 30 1.20 -9.07 19.14
CA GLY A 30 0.84 -7.66 19.31
C GLY A 30 2.00 -6.75 19.73
N GLY A 31 3.23 -7.27 19.78
CA GLY A 31 4.41 -6.48 20.06
C GLY A 31 4.57 -5.32 19.07
N LYS A 32 5.03 -4.18 19.58
CA LYS A 32 5.32 -2.98 18.80
C LYS A 32 6.81 -2.93 18.44
N ALA A 33 7.19 -2.06 17.50
CA ALA A 33 8.59 -1.73 17.27
C ALA A 33 9.23 -1.16 18.55
N SER A 34 10.52 -1.43 18.76
CA SER A 34 11.27 -0.93 19.90
C SER A 34 11.42 0.60 19.89
N LYS A 35 11.40 1.19 18.66
CA LYS A 35 11.50 2.63 18.45
C LYS A 35 10.19 3.17 17.87
N ARG A 36 9.79 4.36 18.33
CA ARG A 36 8.66 5.09 17.75
C ARG A 36 9.03 5.63 16.37
N GLY A 37 8.09 5.62 15.44
CA GLY A 37 8.28 6.08 14.06
C GLY A 37 8.96 5.04 13.17
N LEU A 38 9.44 5.46 12.01
CA LEU A 38 10.09 4.59 11.04
C LEU A 38 11.42 4.07 11.58
N SER A 39 11.61 2.77 11.57
CA SER A 39 12.81 2.10 12.03
C SER A 39 13.15 0.91 11.14
N LYS A 40 14.40 0.39 11.25
CA LYS A 40 14.83 -0.83 10.55
C LYS A 40 14.02 -2.09 10.92
N GLU A 41 13.21 -2.01 11.97
CA GLU A 41 12.30 -3.10 12.36
C GLU A 41 11.02 -3.13 11.53
N GLN A 42 10.79 -2.11 10.72
CA GLN A 42 9.55 -1.95 9.95
C GLN A 42 9.80 -2.06 8.45
N VAL A 43 8.84 -2.66 7.78
CA VAL A 43 8.79 -2.83 6.34
C VAL A 43 7.73 -1.86 5.80
N PRO A 44 8.12 -0.85 5.03
CA PRO A 44 7.18 0.07 4.41
C PRO A 44 6.45 -0.60 3.24
N VAL A 45 5.16 -0.35 3.16
CA VAL A 45 4.30 -0.75 2.04
C VAL A 45 3.63 0.50 1.50
N LEU A 46 3.95 0.85 0.27
CA LEU A 46 3.29 1.92 -0.47
C LEU A 46 1.98 1.40 -1.03
N ILE A 47 0.91 2.18 -0.91
CA ILE A 47 -0.40 1.87 -1.48
C ILE A 47 -0.87 3.06 -2.29
N ALA A 48 -1.25 2.81 -3.55
CA ALA A 48 -1.88 3.78 -4.44
C ALA A 48 -3.26 3.27 -4.84
N ARG A 49 -4.30 4.08 -4.62
CA ARG A 49 -5.68 3.75 -4.94
C ARG A 49 -6.32 4.77 -5.86
N ALA A 50 -6.85 4.32 -6.99
CA ALA A 50 -7.67 5.15 -7.85
C ALA A 50 -9.07 5.33 -7.22
N ARG A 51 -9.51 6.58 -7.08
CA ARG A 51 -10.83 6.87 -6.53
C ARG A 51 -11.92 6.61 -7.59
N GLY A 52 -13.03 6.06 -7.14
CA GLY A 52 -14.13 5.67 -8.04
C GLY A 52 -13.89 4.37 -8.80
N GLN A 53 -12.67 3.86 -8.78
CA GLN A 53 -12.29 2.57 -9.33
C GLN A 53 -11.76 1.68 -8.20
N GLN A 54 -11.92 0.37 -8.33
CA GLN A 54 -11.37 -0.54 -7.32
C GLN A 54 -9.85 -0.80 -7.53
N HIS A 55 -9.25 -0.12 -8.49
CA HIS A 55 -7.85 -0.30 -8.83
C HIS A 55 -6.95 0.16 -7.68
N THR A 56 -6.21 -0.79 -7.16
CA THR A 56 -5.23 -0.58 -6.08
C THR A 56 -3.90 -1.15 -6.53
N ALA A 57 -2.84 -0.41 -6.35
CA ALA A 57 -1.48 -0.91 -6.42
C ALA A 57 -0.86 -0.82 -5.03
N ASP A 58 -0.22 -1.88 -4.60
CA ASP A 58 0.56 -1.91 -3.37
C ASP A 58 1.91 -2.57 -3.62
N ARG A 59 2.95 -2.07 -2.97
CA ARG A 59 4.33 -2.54 -3.12
C ARG A 59 5.07 -2.46 -1.80
N VAL A 60 5.81 -3.52 -1.51
CA VAL A 60 6.83 -3.47 -0.45
C VAL A 60 7.96 -2.59 -0.93
N MET A 61 8.31 -1.59 -0.15
CA MET A 61 9.35 -0.61 -0.49
C MET A 61 10.67 -0.97 0.20
N PRO A 62 11.81 -0.82 -0.47
CA PRO A 62 13.12 -0.98 0.17
C PRO A 62 13.38 0.15 1.17
N ALA A 63 12.90 1.36 0.86
CA ALA A 63 12.98 2.54 1.72
C ALA A 63 11.89 3.55 1.34
N MET A 64 11.52 4.42 2.28
CA MET A 64 10.64 5.57 2.01
C MET A 64 11.48 6.81 1.75
N ASN A 65 11.80 7.03 0.49
CA ASN A 65 12.45 8.24 -0.02
C ASN A 65 11.93 8.57 -1.43
N GLY A 66 12.17 9.79 -1.90
CA GLY A 66 11.64 10.27 -3.18
C GLY A 66 12.08 9.42 -4.38
N LYS A 67 13.32 8.92 -4.40
CA LYS A 67 13.85 8.07 -5.49
C LYS A 67 13.07 6.76 -5.61
N GLU A 68 12.94 6.03 -4.50
CA GLU A 68 12.23 4.75 -4.47
C GLU A 68 10.73 4.93 -4.75
N LEU A 69 10.15 6.02 -4.24
CA LEU A 69 8.76 6.37 -4.48
C LEU A 69 8.49 6.63 -5.97
N VAL A 70 9.31 7.45 -6.60
CA VAL A 70 9.23 7.74 -8.05
C VAL A 70 9.42 6.47 -8.87
N ALA A 71 10.46 5.67 -8.57
CA ALA A 71 10.71 4.42 -9.27
C ALA A 71 9.53 3.44 -9.18
N THR A 72 8.89 3.37 -8.02
CA THR A 72 7.73 2.50 -7.80
C THR A 72 6.47 2.99 -8.50
N LEU A 73 6.20 4.31 -8.51
CA LEU A 73 4.99 4.87 -9.09
C LEU A 73 5.08 5.11 -10.59
N ARG A 74 6.28 5.31 -11.16
CA ARG A 74 6.48 5.58 -12.59
C ARG A 74 5.78 4.58 -13.53
N PRO A 75 5.86 3.27 -13.35
CA PRO A 75 5.16 2.31 -14.21
C PRO A 75 3.66 2.21 -13.94
N LEU A 76 3.14 2.85 -12.90
CA LEU A 76 1.78 2.68 -12.41
C LEU A 76 0.89 3.89 -12.65
N VAL A 77 1.47 5.09 -12.71
CA VAL A 77 0.75 6.37 -12.71
C VAL A 77 0.95 7.08 -14.04
N ARG A 78 -0.13 7.57 -14.65
CA ARG A 78 -0.07 8.38 -15.87
C ARG A 78 0.25 9.84 -15.53
N PRO A 79 0.90 10.59 -16.44
CA PRO A 79 0.96 12.04 -16.35
C PRO A 79 -0.45 12.65 -16.19
N ASP A 80 -0.53 13.87 -15.70
CA ASP A 80 -1.78 14.62 -15.42
C ASP A 80 -2.70 14.02 -14.34
N THR A 81 -2.26 12.93 -13.70
CA THR A 81 -2.96 12.36 -12.55
C THR A 81 -2.87 13.30 -11.34
N VAL A 82 -3.97 13.46 -10.60
CA VAL A 82 -3.98 14.16 -9.32
C VAL A 82 -3.67 13.15 -8.20
N VAL A 83 -2.58 13.38 -7.50
CA VAL A 83 -2.15 12.54 -6.36
C VAL A 83 -2.46 13.25 -5.05
N CYS A 84 -3.28 12.62 -4.22
CA CYS A 84 -3.53 13.02 -2.83
C CYS A 84 -2.65 12.19 -1.90
N SER A 85 -1.90 12.86 -1.01
CA SER A 85 -1.00 12.20 -0.06
C SER A 85 -0.99 12.93 1.28
N ASP A 86 -0.46 12.27 2.30
CA ASP A 86 -0.15 12.91 3.57
C ASP A 86 1.12 13.79 3.49
N GLY A 87 1.53 14.39 4.59
CA GLY A 87 2.61 15.38 4.66
C GLY A 87 4.04 14.83 4.53
N ASN A 88 4.28 13.61 4.05
CA ASN A 88 5.62 13.05 3.93
C ASN A 88 6.40 13.74 2.79
N SER A 89 7.58 14.26 3.11
CA SER A 89 8.42 15.02 2.16
C SER A 89 8.90 14.21 0.95
N ALA A 90 8.91 12.89 1.02
CA ALA A 90 9.28 12.02 -0.10
C ALA A 90 8.38 12.25 -1.34
N TYR A 91 7.13 12.67 -1.14
CA TYR A 91 6.18 12.92 -2.22
C TYR A 91 6.48 14.18 -3.05
N TYR A 92 7.27 15.13 -2.56
CA TYR A 92 7.59 16.36 -3.31
C TYR A 92 8.33 16.12 -4.63
N ALA A 93 8.93 14.95 -4.82
CA ALA A 93 9.57 14.61 -6.08
C ALA A 93 8.57 14.26 -7.20
N LEU A 94 7.34 13.86 -6.88
CA LEU A 94 6.39 13.31 -7.85
C LEU A 94 5.99 14.28 -8.96
N PRO A 95 5.67 15.57 -8.71
CA PRO A 95 5.28 16.49 -9.78
C PRO A 95 6.34 16.62 -10.86
N ARG A 96 7.58 16.83 -10.45
CA ARG A 96 8.71 17.01 -11.38
C ARG A 96 9.03 15.74 -12.16
N GLU A 97 9.01 14.59 -11.48
CA GLU A 97 9.50 13.33 -12.03
C GLU A 97 8.43 12.55 -12.82
N LEU A 98 7.15 12.75 -12.50
CA LEU A 98 6.04 11.98 -13.08
C LEU A 98 4.99 12.85 -13.80
N GLY A 99 5.10 14.18 -13.77
CA GLY A 99 4.14 15.09 -14.39
C GLY A 99 2.76 15.07 -13.72
N VAL A 100 2.69 14.75 -12.42
CA VAL A 100 1.43 14.66 -11.67
C VAL A 100 1.14 15.94 -10.89
N THR A 101 -0.13 16.20 -10.59
CA THR A 101 -0.52 17.25 -9.64
C THR A 101 -0.55 16.68 -8.23
N LEU A 102 0.29 17.18 -7.33
CA LEU A 102 0.34 16.73 -5.95
C LEU A 102 -0.54 17.60 -5.04
N LYS A 103 -1.43 16.98 -4.27
CA LYS A 103 -2.21 17.57 -3.19
C LYS A 103 -1.84 16.91 -1.87
N MET A 104 -1.17 17.67 -1.00
CA MET A 104 -0.70 17.17 0.30
C MET A 104 -1.56 17.72 1.44
N PHE A 105 -1.80 16.88 2.43
CA PHE A 105 -2.58 17.22 3.63
C PHE A 105 -1.77 16.94 4.87
N SER A 106 -1.99 17.73 5.92
CA SER A 106 -1.39 17.40 7.22
C SER A 106 -2.02 16.14 7.79
N ALA A 107 -1.22 15.32 8.46
CA ALA A 107 -1.66 14.06 9.08
C ALA A 107 -2.89 14.22 10.02
N SER A 108 -3.13 15.41 10.56
CA SER A 108 -4.28 15.72 11.42
C SER A 108 -5.57 16.01 10.65
N LYS A 109 -5.51 16.39 9.37
CA LYS A 109 -6.69 16.83 8.59
C LYS A 109 -7.18 15.81 7.57
N HIS A 110 -6.35 14.85 7.14
CA HIS A 110 -6.67 13.78 6.18
C HIS A 110 -7.38 14.24 4.88
N GLY A 111 -7.45 15.54 4.62
CA GLY A 111 -8.12 16.11 3.45
C GLY A 111 -8.08 17.64 3.43
N SER A 112 -8.62 18.21 2.34
CA SER A 112 -8.72 19.67 2.14
C SER A 112 -10.04 20.21 2.68
N PRO A 113 -10.02 21.19 3.60
CA PRO A 113 -11.25 21.87 4.03
C PRO A 113 -11.96 22.64 2.88
N GLN A 114 -11.17 23.15 1.91
CA GLN A 114 -11.67 23.94 0.79
C GLN A 114 -12.24 23.07 -0.34
N ASN A 115 -11.78 21.83 -0.46
CA ASN A 115 -12.27 20.90 -1.45
C ASN A 115 -12.38 19.49 -0.86
N PRO A 116 -13.59 19.07 -0.43
CA PRO A 116 -13.83 17.75 0.15
C PRO A 116 -13.47 16.57 -0.76
N SER A 117 -13.34 16.81 -2.07
CA SER A 117 -12.92 15.77 -3.01
C SER A 117 -11.45 15.38 -2.83
N PHE A 118 -10.61 16.20 -2.19
CA PHE A 118 -9.20 15.90 -1.98
C PHE A 118 -8.97 15.40 -0.54
N HIS A 119 -8.77 14.11 -0.38
CA HIS A 119 -8.51 13.45 0.91
C HIS A 119 -7.71 12.15 0.72
N VAL A 120 -7.35 11.49 1.82
CA VAL A 120 -6.65 10.19 1.88
C VAL A 120 -7.45 9.12 2.67
N GLN A 121 -8.75 9.30 2.77
CA GLN A 121 -9.60 8.43 3.58
C GLN A 121 -9.77 7.03 2.96
N THR A 122 -9.81 6.94 1.63
CA THR A 122 -10.00 5.66 0.94
C THR A 122 -8.78 4.76 1.10
N VAL A 123 -7.57 5.31 0.97
CA VAL A 123 -6.32 4.58 1.20
C VAL A 123 -6.18 4.21 2.67
N ASN A 124 -6.55 5.08 3.61
CA ASN A 124 -6.56 4.79 5.04
C ASN A 124 -7.53 3.66 5.40
N GLY A 125 -8.71 3.64 4.78
CA GLY A 125 -9.65 2.53 4.92
C GLY A 125 -9.08 1.19 4.39
N TYR A 126 -8.31 1.25 3.31
CA TYR A 126 -7.60 0.07 2.80
C TYR A 126 -6.50 -0.40 3.77
N HIS A 127 -5.71 0.54 4.34
CA HIS A 127 -4.70 0.23 5.36
C HIS A 127 -5.30 -0.49 6.56
N SER A 128 -6.44 -0.01 7.04
CA SER A 128 -7.12 -0.61 8.20
C SER A 128 -7.57 -2.05 7.92
N ARG A 129 -8.18 -2.29 6.75
CA ARG A 129 -8.59 -3.65 6.33
C ARG A 129 -7.38 -4.56 6.14
N LEU A 130 -6.33 -4.10 5.44
CA LEU A 130 -5.11 -4.87 5.22
C LEU A 130 -4.44 -5.26 6.54
N LYS A 131 -4.31 -4.30 7.48
CA LYS A 131 -3.74 -4.57 8.80
C LYS A 131 -4.61 -5.52 9.63
N GLY A 132 -5.92 -5.34 9.61
CA GLY A 132 -6.87 -6.24 10.27
C GLY A 132 -6.71 -7.68 9.74
N TRP A 133 -6.75 -7.84 8.43
CA TRP A 133 -6.60 -9.14 7.79
C TRP A 133 -5.24 -9.80 8.10
N LEU A 134 -4.13 -9.09 7.89
CA LEU A 134 -2.80 -9.65 8.12
C LEU A 134 -2.53 -9.95 9.60
N ASN A 135 -2.92 -9.07 10.51
CA ASN A 135 -2.53 -9.16 11.91
C ASN A 135 -3.53 -9.95 12.77
N CYS A 136 -4.83 -9.83 12.48
CA CYS A 136 -5.88 -10.47 13.27
C CYS A 136 -6.29 -11.81 12.67
N GLU A 137 -6.72 -11.85 11.42
CA GLU A 137 -7.22 -13.08 10.80
C GLU A 137 -6.08 -14.07 10.50
N LEU A 138 -5.02 -13.62 9.82
CA LEU A 138 -3.85 -14.47 9.51
C LEU A 138 -2.85 -14.55 10.68
N ARG A 139 -3.07 -13.78 11.74
CA ARG A 139 -2.18 -13.73 12.92
C ARG A 139 -0.73 -13.41 12.59
N GLY A 140 -0.53 -12.48 11.63
CA GLY A 140 0.75 -12.09 11.09
C GLY A 140 1.28 -13.05 10.03
N VAL A 141 2.12 -12.52 9.14
CA VAL A 141 2.76 -13.27 8.04
C VAL A 141 4.26 -13.04 8.05
N ALA A 142 5.03 -13.96 7.47
CA ALA A 142 6.47 -13.73 7.30
C ALA A 142 6.70 -12.63 6.26
N THR A 143 7.63 -11.71 6.53
CA THR A 143 7.92 -10.59 5.64
C THR A 143 8.29 -11.02 4.22
N LYS A 144 9.00 -12.13 4.08
CA LYS A 144 9.37 -12.68 2.76
C LYS A 144 8.17 -13.03 1.87
N TYR A 145 7.01 -13.29 2.46
CA TYR A 145 5.78 -13.59 1.73
C TYR A 145 4.80 -12.40 1.66
N LEU A 146 5.15 -11.26 2.27
CA LEU A 146 4.28 -10.09 2.29
C LEU A 146 3.80 -9.67 0.88
N PRO A 147 4.64 -9.65 -0.18
CA PRO A 147 4.19 -9.34 -1.54
C PRO A 147 3.06 -10.25 -2.03
N ASN A 148 3.10 -11.56 -1.70
CA ASN A 148 2.08 -12.52 -2.11
C ASN A 148 0.74 -12.24 -1.41
N TYR A 149 0.79 -11.89 -0.11
CA TYR A 149 -0.41 -11.51 0.63
C TYR A 149 -1.00 -10.18 0.15
N LEU A 150 -0.16 -9.20 -0.20
CA LEU A 150 -0.61 -7.97 -0.83
C LEU A 150 -1.35 -8.27 -2.15
N ALA A 151 -0.77 -9.11 -3.01
CA ALA A 151 -1.41 -9.53 -4.26
C ALA A 151 -2.76 -10.22 -4.01
N TRP A 152 -2.83 -11.09 -2.99
CA TRP A 152 -4.07 -11.75 -2.61
C TRP A 152 -5.13 -10.75 -2.11
N GLN A 153 -4.76 -9.83 -1.25
CA GLN A 153 -5.69 -8.79 -0.76
C GLN A 153 -6.21 -7.89 -1.89
N ARG A 154 -5.35 -7.53 -2.86
CA ARG A 154 -5.80 -6.81 -4.06
C ARG A 154 -6.84 -7.59 -4.83
N LEU A 155 -6.58 -8.87 -5.06
CA LEU A 155 -7.50 -9.75 -5.76
C LEU A 155 -8.87 -9.80 -5.08
N LEU A 156 -8.91 -10.01 -3.77
CA LEU A 156 -10.15 -9.98 -2.98
C LEU A 156 -10.85 -8.62 -3.03
N THR A 157 -10.10 -7.54 -3.12
CA THR A 157 -10.66 -6.18 -3.23
C THR A 157 -11.23 -5.91 -4.63
N TRP A 158 -10.58 -6.38 -5.68
CA TRP A 158 -11.03 -6.21 -7.06
C TRP A 158 -12.25 -7.05 -7.39
N PHE A 159 -12.35 -8.23 -6.82
CA PHE A 159 -13.43 -9.19 -7.04
C PHE A 159 -14.29 -9.37 -5.78
N LYS A 160 -14.63 -8.27 -5.11
CA LYS A 160 -15.45 -8.30 -3.89
C LYS A 160 -16.81 -9.00 -4.07
N ASP A 161 -17.36 -8.96 -5.30
CA ASP A 161 -18.63 -9.55 -5.65
C ASP A 161 -18.51 -11.01 -6.13
N GLY A 162 -17.30 -11.55 -6.05
CA GLY A 162 -16.96 -12.92 -6.43
C GLY A 162 -15.89 -13.00 -7.50
N ILE A 163 -15.13 -14.08 -7.49
CA ILE A 163 -14.11 -14.40 -8.48
C ILE A 163 -14.37 -15.81 -9.02
N SER A 164 -14.41 -15.95 -10.33
CA SER A 164 -14.51 -17.29 -10.94
C SER A 164 -13.19 -18.07 -10.79
N PRO A 165 -13.21 -19.41 -10.77
CA PRO A 165 -11.99 -20.23 -10.75
C PRO A 165 -11.01 -19.88 -11.88
N ALA A 166 -11.52 -19.58 -13.08
CA ALA A 166 -10.70 -19.20 -14.22
C ALA A 166 -9.97 -17.86 -14.00
N GLN A 167 -10.67 -16.85 -13.44
CA GLN A 167 -10.08 -15.57 -13.09
C GLN A 167 -9.03 -15.72 -11.99
N PHE A 168 -9.29 -16.56 -10.99
CA PHE A 168 -8.31 -16.84 -9.93
C PHE A 168 -7.04 -17.45 -10.48
N ILE A 169 -7.15 -18.48 -11.33
CA ILE A 169 -6.01 -19.14 -11.98
C ILE A 169 -5.26 -18.16 -12.90
N ALA A 170 -5.96 -17.37 -13.71
CA ALA A 170 -5.34 -16.36 -14.57
C ALA A 170 -4.52 -15.35 -13.77
N SER A 171 -5.06 -14.86 -12.66
CA SER A 171 -4.35 -13.96 -11.75
C SER A 171 -3.11 -14.60 -11.12
N ALA A 172 -3.21 -15.85 -10.68
CA ALA A 172 -2.10 -16.60 -10.11
C ALA A 172 -0.97 -16.84 -11.12
N LEU A 173 -1.30 -16.97 -12.41
CA LEU A 173 -0.34 -17.11 -13.51
C LEU A 173 0.17 -15.77 -14.06
N GLY A 174 -0.21 -14.64 -13.46
CA GLY A 174 0.19 -13.31 -13.92
C GLY A 174 -0.41 -12.91 -15.28
N ARG A 175 -1.46 -13.60 -15.74
CA ARG A 175 -2.17 -13.25 -16.96
C ARG A 175 -3.11 -12.10 -16.73
N GLN A 176 -3.24 -11.19 -17.70
CA GLN A 176 -4.27 -10.13 -17.63
C GLN A 176 -5.65 -10.77 -17.59
N LEU A 177 -6.45 -10.33 -16.60
CA LEU A 177 -7.86 -10.66 -16.55
C LEU A 177 -8.54 -9.84 -17.66
N ILE A 178 -8.88 -10.48 -18.76
CA ILE A 178 -9.70 -9.86 -19.79
C ILE A 178 -11.09 -9.74 -19.17
N ASN A 179 -11.54 -8.51 -18.97
CA ASN A 179 -12.94 -8.25 -18.66
C ASN A 179 -13.76 -8.64 -19.89
N THR A 180 -14.43 -9.78 -19.83
CA THR A 180 -15.54 -10.14 -20.71
C THR A 180 -16.83 -9.64 -20.11
#